data_108798641e3dae69a6c3a44db3f173b5
#
_entry.id   108798641e3dae69a6c3a44db3f173b5
#
_cell.length_a   1.000
_cell.length_b   1.000
_cell.length_c   1.000
_cell.angle_alpha   90.00
_cell.angle_beta   90.00
_cell.angle_gamma   90.00
#
_symmetry.space_group_name_H-M   'P 1'
#
loop_
_entity.id
_entity.type
_entity.pdbx_description
1 polymer ?
#
loop_
_entity_poly.entity_id
_entity_poly.type
_entity_poly.pdbx_seq_one_letter_code
_entity_poly.pdbx_strand_id
1 'polypeptide(L)'
;MKKKCISTTTLSVLLLVLFLPVFYYIVFYGTNVNYNEMHKIITVEGNKVLSLCAVIGVAVLGAAYYFLRKIPYTGRIAVWFTGITLAVCILFCLVNIKISKCIAFYGGWDCGMVANSARWLYEGQTLGYDDYYTIYSNNIPVTWLLYQLYSFASGLKGYPYNPEFIWIQFQCVMLSLAVFCSVLLVLQVSRNLGISVIALVLSLIHISEPTRPRLI
;
A
#
# COMPACT_ATOMS: atom_id res chain seq x y z
N MET A 1 22.09 -3.10 -39.42
CA MET A 1 22.56 -3.12 -38.01
C MET A 1 21.61 -3.97 -37.16
N LYS A 2 22.02 -5.17 -36.73
CA LYS A 2 21.22 -5.97 -35.78
C LYS A 2 21.31 -5.30 -34.40
N LYS A 3 20.20 -4.74 -33.88
CA LYS A 3 20.12 -4.27 -32.49
C LYS A 3 20.38 -5.51 -31.62
N LYS A 4 21.51 -5.55 -30.91
CA LYS A 4 21.76 -6.54 -29.84
C LYS A 4 20.76 -6.25 -28.74
N CYS A 5 19.69 -7.03 -28.67
CA CYS A 5 18.76 -7.01 -27.55
C CYS A 5 19.52 -7.55 -26.33
N ILE A 6 19.55 -6.79 -25.25
CA ILE A 6 20.14 -7.24 -23.99
C ILE A 6 19.38 -8.51 -23.57
N SER A 7 20.12 -9.59 -23.30
CA SER A 7 19.53 -10.83 -22.85
C SER A 7 18.73 -10.57 -21.55
N THR A 8 17.54 -11.17 -21.43
CA THR A 8 16.74 -11.11 -20.20
C THR A 8 17.54 -11.53 -18.98
N THR A 9 18.44 -12.51 -19.13
CA THR A 9 19.38 -12.92 -18.09
C THR A 9 20.33 -11.83 -17.67
N THR A 10 20.91 -11.09 -18.64
CA THR A 10 21.82 -9.97 -18.37
C THR A 10 21.09 -8.85 -17.63
N LEU A 11 19.86 -8.52 -18.06
CA LEU A 11 19.04 -7.52 -17.39
C LEU A 11 18.68 -7.94 -15.95
N SER A 12 18.32 -9.20 -15.75
CA SER A 12 18.01 -9.73 -14.41
C SER A 12 19.21 -9.69 -13.48
N VAL A 13 20.40 -10.04 -13.96
CA VAL A 13 21.64 -9.96 -13.17
C VAL A 13 21.96 -8.51 -12.83
N LEU A 14 21.81 -7.58 -13.78
CA LEU A 14 22.07 -6.16 -13.55
C LEU A 14 21.10 -5.59 -12.49
N LEU A 15 19.81 -5.91 -12.58
CA LEU A 15 18.82 -5.52 -11.59
C LEU A 15 19.13 -6.10 -10.21
N LEU A 16 19.56 -7.36 -10.15
CA LEU A 16 19.93 -8.00 -8.89
C LEU A 16 21.16 -7.31 -8.26
N VAL A 17 22.18 -7.01 -9.04
CA VAL A 17 23.41 -6.30 -8.59
C VAL A 17 23.07 -4.90 -8.08
N LEU A 18 22.12 -4.20 -8.70
CA LEU A 18 21.68 -2.88 -8.25
C LEU A 18 20.79 -2.97 -7.00
N PHE A 19 19.96 -4.00 -6.91
CA PHE A 19 19.00 -4.15 -5.80
C PHE A 19 19.66 -4.65 -4.51
N LEU A 20 20.62 -5.57 -4.59
CA LEU A 20 21.27 -6.16 -3.42
C LEU A 20 21.90 -5.16 -2.45
N PRO A 21 22.65 -4.13 -2.88
CA PRO A 21 23.21 -3.13 -1.99
C PRO A 21 22.13 -2.29 -1.29
N VAL A 22 21.07 -1.93 -2.03
CA VAL A 22 19.94 -1.16 -1.49
C VAL A 22 19.19 -2.01 -0.48
N PHE A 23 18.91 -3.26 -0.79
CA PHE A 23 18.26 -4.20 0.12
C PHE A 23 19.10 -4.43 1.39
N TYR A 24 20.41 -4.65 1.24
CA TYR A 24 21.34 -4.78 2.37
C TYR A 24 21.29 -3.54 3.26
N TYR A 25 21.37 -2.34 2.66
CA TYR A 25 21.31 -1.09 3.41
C TYR A 25 19.98 -0.92 4.17
N ILE A 26 18.85 -1.18 3.52
CA ILE A 26 17.53 -1.07 4.15
C ILE A 26 17.36 -2.06 5.31
N VAL A 27 17.85 -3.30 5.13
CA VAL A 27 17.67 -4.37 6.13
C VAL A 27 18.61 -4.19 7.34
N PHE A 28 19.85 -3.78 7.09
CA PHE A 28 20.87 -3.72 8.14
C PHE A 28 21.12 -2.32 8.70
N TYR A 29 20.81 -1.28 7.94
CA TYR A 29 21.02 0.12 8.31
C TYR A 29 19.74 0.91 8.10
N GLY A 30 18.78 0.74 8.99
CA GLY A 30 17.56 1.56 8.96
C GLY A 30 17.90 3.03 9.17
N THR A 31 17.35 3.91 8.35
CA THR A 31 17.41 5.36 8.58
C THR A 31 16.16 5.80 9.31
N ASN A 32 16.33 6.48 10.42
CA ASN A 32 15.22 7.13 11.13
C ASN A 32 15.42 8.64 11.07
N VAL A 33 14.34 9.38 10.84
CA VAL A 33 14.36 10.84 10.88
C VAL A 33 13.98 11.26 12.30
N ASN A 34 14.85 12.02 12.98
CA ASN A 34 14.48 12.59 14.26
C ASN A 34 13.51 13.75 14.02
N TYR A 35 12.25 13.56 14.40
CA TYR A 35 11.19 14.57 14.22
C TYR A 35 11.42 15.85 15.04
N ASN A 36 12.20 15.80 16.09
CA ASN A 36 12.53 16.98 16.89
C ASN A 36 13.63 17.84 16.25
N GLU A 37 14.37 17.28 15.30
CA GLU A 37 15.40 17.97 14.53
C GLU A 37 15.13 17.69 13.04
N MET A 38 14.28 18.47 12.42
CA MET A 38 13.69 18.26 11.06
C MET A 38 14.70 17.92 9.93
N HIS A 39 15.99 17.93 10.18
CA HIS A 39 17.02 17.72 9.16
C HIS A 39 18.09 16.68 9.51
N LYS A 40 17.98 16.02 10.66
CA LYS A 40 18.99 15.05 11.06
C LYS A 40 18.56 13.63 10.73
N ILE A 41 19.15 13.07 9.70
CA ILE A 41 19.03 11.65 9.39
C ILE A 41 19.91 10.90 10.40
N ILE A 42 19.29 10.16 11.30
CA ILE A 42 20.01 9.29 12.22
C ILE A 42 20.02 7.89 11.61
N THR A 43 21.22 7.36 11.35
CA THR A 43 21.41 5.94 11.07
C THR A 43 21.21 5.16 12.36
N VAL A 44 20.11 4.42 12.43
CA VAL A 44 19.87 3.50 13.55
C VAL A 44 20.51 2.16 13.19
N GLU A 45 21.36 1.63 14.06
CA GLU A 45 21.83 0.26 13.90
C GLU A 45 20.64 -0.68 13.78
N GLY A 46 20.62 -1.46 12.69
CA GLY A 46 19.51 -2.35 12.39
C GLY A 46 19.31 -3.38 13.49
N ASN A 47 18.08 -3.63 13.85
CA ASN A 47 17.74 -4.71 14.78
C ASN A 47 18.12 -6.06 14.15
N LYS A 48 19.12 -6.76 14.72
CA LYS A 48 19.61 -8.04 14.23
C LYS A 48 18.51 -9.09 14.05
N VAL A 49 17.49 -9.07 14.92
CA VAL A 49 16.33 -9.98 14.83
C VAL A 49 15.50 -9.65 13.59
N LEU A 50 15.23 -8.37 13.33
CA LEU A 50 14.48 -7.94 12.15
C LEU A 50 15.22 -8.28 10.86
N SER A 51 16.55 -8.08 10.85
CA SER A 51 17.40 -8.47 9.71
C SER A 51 17.36 -9.96 9.46
N LEU A 52 17.42 -10.78 10.49
CA LEU A 52 17.30 -12.24 10.38
C LEU A 52 15.91 -12.63 9.84
N CYS A 53 14.84 -12.03 10.36
CA CYS A 53 13.47 -12.27 9.87
C CYS A 53 13.33 -11.90 8.39
N ALA A 54 13.94 -10.80 7.95
CA ALA A 54 13.93 -10.38 6.55
C ALA A 54 14.65 -11.39 5.65
N VAL A 55 15.83 -11.89 6.05
CA VAL A 55 16.59 -12.91 5.32
C VAL A 55 15.79 -14.21 5.22
N ILE A 56 15.20 -14.66 6.33
CA ILE A 56 14.33 -15.85 6.34
C ILE A 56 13.12 -15.62 5.42
N GLY A 57 12.49 -14.47 5.49
CA GLY A 57 11.36 -14.11 4.62
C GLY A 57 11.70 -14.20 3.13
N VAL A 58 12.85 -13.65 2.73
CA VAL A 58 13.34 -13.75 1.34
C VAL A 58 13.61 -15.20 0.95
N ALA A 59 14.21 -16.00 1.83
CA ALA A 59 14.48 -17.42 1.57
C ALA A 59 13.16 -18.20 1.39
N VAL A 60 12.16 -17.95 2.24
CA VAL A 60 10.83 -18.58 2.14
C VAL A 60 10.14 -18.18 0.84
N LEU A 61 10.17 -16.89 0.46
CA LEU A 61 9.61 -16.43 -0.81
C LEU A 61 10.33 -17.05 -2.02
N GLY A 62 11.66 -17.17 -1.96
CA GLY A 62 12.45 -17.84 -2.99
C GLY A 62 12.10 -19.32 -3.14
N ALA A 63 11.94 -20.03 -2.03
CA ALA A 63 11.50 -21.41 -2.02
C ALA A 63 10.07 -21.56 -2.57
N ALA A 64 9.14 -20.73 -2.13
CA ALA A 64 7.77 -20.70 -2.64
C ALA A 64 7.74 -20.46 -4.16
N TYR A 65 8.51 -19.51 -4.65
CA TYR A 65 8.66 -19.27 -6.08
C TYR A 65 9.19 -20.51 -6.81
N TYR A 66 10.25 -21.15 -6.30
CA TYR A 66 10.85 -22.31 -6.93
C TYR A 66 9.88 -23.49 -7.09
N PHE A 67 9.03 -23.70 -6.10
CA PHE A 67 8.01 -24.77 -6.16
C PHE A 67 6.82 -24.37 -7.02
N LEU A 68 6.29 -23.16 -6.86
CA LEU A 68 5.08 -22.71 -7.55
C LEU A 68 5.30 -22.47 -9.04
N ARG A 69 6.51 -22.08 -9.48
CA ARG A 69 6.82 -21.90 -10.90
C ARG A 69 6.70 -23.19 -11.73
N LYS A 70 6.75 -24.37 -11.05
CA LYS A 70 6.62 -25.68 -11.70
C LYS A 70 5.17 -26.05 -11.96
N ILE A 71 4.22 -25.35 -11.34
CA ILE A 71 2.80 -25.61 -11.54
C ILE A 71 2.39 -25.03 -12.90
N PRO A 72 1.85 -25.86 -13.80
CA PRO A 72 1.45 -25.39 -15.12
C PRO A 72 0.31 -24.36 -15.01
N TYR A 73 0.44 -23.26 -15.71
CA TYR A 73 -0.62 -22.26 -15.79
C TYR A 73 -1.77 -22.77 -16.66
N THR A 74 -2.89 -23.09 -16.02
CA THR A 74 -4.14 -23.50 -16.70
C THR A 74 -5.27 -22.57 -16.27
N GLY A 75 -6.30 -22.45 -17.11
CA GLY A 75 -7.46 -21.60 -16.81
C GLY A 75 -8.12 -21.96 -15.48
N ARG A 76 -8.22 -23.26 -15.14
CA ARG A 76 -8.78 -23.71 -13.85
C ARG A 76 -7.92 -23.25 -12.67
N ILE A 77 -6.60 -23.37 -12.76
CA ILE A 77 -5.67 -22.93 -11.70
C ILE A 77 -5.71 -21.40 -11.55
N ALA A 78 -5.78 -20.68 -12.67
CA ALA A 78 -5.93 -19.21 -12.63
C ALA A 78 -7.21 -18.78 -11.90
N VAL A 79 -8.34 -19.44 -12.14
CA VAL A 79 -9.61 -19.16 -11.44
C VAL A 79 -9.48 -19.44 -9.94
N TRP A 80 -8.92 -20.59 -9.55
CA TRP A 80 -8.70 -20.91 -8.14
C TRP A 80 -7.76 -19.91 -7.45
N PHE A 81 -6.66 -19.55 -8.09
CA PHE A 81 -5.74 -18.56 -7.57
C PHE A 81 -6.41 -17.18 -7.41
N THR A 82 -7.20 -16.76 -8.39
CA THR A 82 -7.97 -15.51 -8.32
C THR A 82 -8.95 -15.52 -7.14
N GLY A 83 -9.66 -16.64 -6.93
CA GLY A 83 -10.58 -16.80 -5.79
C GLY A 83 -9.85 -16.72 -4.44
N ILE A 84 -8.72 -17.39 -4.30
CA ILE A 84 -7.88 -17.34 -3.09
C ILE A 84 -7.36 -15.92 -2.87
N THR A 85 -6.85 -15.27 -3.91
CA THR A 85 -6.37 -13.88 -3.83
C THR A 85 -7.47 -12.93 -3.38
N LEU A 86 -8.68 -13.08 -3.92
CA LEU A 86 -9.83 -12.29 -3.50
C LEU A 86 -10.15 -12.51 -2.01
N ALA A 87 -10.20 -13.76 -1.57
CA ALA A 87 -10.46 -14.08 -0.16
C ALA A 87 -9.38 -13.48 0.78
N VAL A 88 -8.10 -13.56 0.40
CA VAL A 88 -7.00 -12.94 1.14
C VAL A 88 -7.14 -11.42 1.19
N CYS A 89 -7.49 -10.77 0.08
CA CYS A 89 -7.70 -9.32 0.03
C CYS A 89 -8.90 -8.88 0.87
N ILE A 90 -9.98 -9.66 0.88
CA ILE A 90 -11.15 -9.38 1.75
C ILE A 90 -10.74 -9.51 3.23
N LEU A 91 -10.05 -10.58 3.60
CA LEU A 91 -9.57 -10.77 4.97
C LEU A 91 -8.63 -9.63 5.39
N PHE A 92 -7.71 -9.25 4.52
CA PHE A 92 -6.80 -8.12 4.73
C PHE A 92 -7.57 -6.82 4.95
N CYS A 93 -8.59 -6.53 4.13
CA CYS A 93 -9.47 -5.38 4.28
C CYS A 93 -10.16 -5.38 5.66
N LEU A 94 -10.79 -6.49 6.04
CA LEU A 94 -11.50 -6.61 7.32
C LEU A 94 -10.57 -6.44 8.52
N VAL A 95 -9.38 -7.03 8.48
CA VAL A 95 -8.35 -6.88 9.52
C VAL A 95 -7.91 -5.43 9.64
N ASN A 96 -7.63 -4.76 8.53
CA ASN A 96 -7.23 -3.34 8.53
C ASN A 96 -8.34 -2.44 9.07
N ILE A 97 -9.60 -2.66 8.69
CA ILE A 97 -10.76 -1.94 9.24
C ILE A 97 -10.86 -2.15 10.75
N LYS A 98 -10.63 -3.37 11.23
CA LYS A 98 -10.68 -3.66 12.67
C LYS A 98 -9.53 -3.01 13.43
N ILE A 99 -8.31 -3.09 12.89
CA ILE A 99 -7.12 -2.45 13.49
C ILE A 99 -7.29 -0.93 13.50
N SER A 100 -7.80 -0.32 12.44
CA SER A 100 -7.99 1.12 12.34
C SER A 100 -8.95 1.68 13.39
N LYS A 101 -9.91 0.88 13.85
CA LYS A 101 -10.79 1.24 14.97
C LYS A 101 -10.04 1.35 16.30
N CYS A 102 -8.96 0.59 16.46
CA CYS A 102 -8.15 0.56 17.69
C CYS A 102 -7.04 1.62 17.68
N ILE A 103 -6.62 2.06 16.49
CA ILE A 103 -5.54 3.01 16.31
C ILE A 103 -6.15 4.25 15.68
N ALA A 104 -6.63 5.17 16.52
CA ALA A 104 -7.09 6.48 16.06
C ALA A 104 -5.88 7.31 15.62
N PHE A 105 -5.65 7.41 14.32
CA PHE A 105 -4.71 8.37 13.77
C PHE A 105 -5.41 9.70 13.55
N TYR A 106 -4.94 10.73 14.18
CA TYR A 106 -5.27 12.08 13.79
C TYR A 106 -4.61 12.35 12.44
N GLY A 107 -5.41 12.60 11.40
CA GLY A 107 -4.90 13.03 10.11
C GLY A 107 -4.20 14.36 10.27
N GLY A 108 -2.86 14.35 10.29
CA GLY A 108 -2.08 15.58 10.31
C GLY A 108 -2.05 16.23 8.91
N TRP A 109 -1.86 17.55 8.87
CA TRP A 109 -1.62 18.35 7.66
C TRP A 109 -2.63 18.08 6.53
N ASP A 110 -2.18 17.73 5.33
CA ASP A 110 -3.00 17.60 4.13
C ASP A 110 -4.18 16.64 4.29
N CYS A 111 -3.97 15.47 4.89
CA CYS A 111 -5.05 14.50 5.13
C CYS A 111 -6.11 15.08 6.09
N GLY A 112 -5.68 15.80 7.13
CA GLY A 112 -6.58 16.47 8.07
C GLY A 112 -7.34 17.61 7.41
N MET A 113 -6.68 18.44 6.60
CA MET A 113 -7.32 19.54 5.86
C MET A 113 -8.37 19.02 4.89
N VAL A 114 -8.05 17.99 4.10
CA VAL A 114 -8.97 17.38 3.15
C VAL A 114 -10.19 16.77 3.86
N ALA A 115 -9.97 16.03 4.94
CA ALA A 115 -11.04 15.40 5.71
C ALA A 115 -11.95 16.43 6.41
N ASN A 116 -11.36 17.45 7.04
CA ASN A 116 -12.10 18.52 7.69
C ASN A 116 -12.88 19.36 6.68
N SER A 117 -12.28 19.71 5.56
CA SER A 117 -12.94 20.46 4.50
C SER A 117 -14.14 19.71 3.92
N ALA A 118 -14.01 18.41 3.71
CA ALA A 118 -15.11 17.55 3.27
C ALA A 118 -16.24 17.51 4.31
N ARG A 119 -15.89 17.50 5.60
CA ARG A 119 -16.85 17.57 6.72
C ARG A 119 -17.56 18.92 6.76
N TRP A 120 -16.84 20.03 6.65
CA TRP A 120 -17.44 21.37 6.62
C TRP A 120 -18.43 21.53 5.47
N LEU A 121 -18.08 21.05 4.27
CA LEU A 121 -18.99 21.01 3.14
C LEU A 121 -20.25 20.18 3.44
N TYR A 122 -20.10 19.03 4.10
CA TYR A 122 -21.22 18.20 4.50
C TYR A 122 -22.13 18.88 5.54
N GLU A 123 -21.54 19.64 6.46
CA GLU A 123 -22.26 20.43 7.47
C GLU A 123 -22.86 21.73 6.90
N GLY A 124 -22.74 21.96 5.59
CA GLY A 124 -23.26 23.15 4.91
C GLY A 124 -22.41 24.40 5.13
N GLN A 125 -21.20 24.23 5.64
CA GLN A 125 -20.24 25.32 5.79
C GLN A 125 -19.50 25.55 4.46
N THR A 126 -19.14 26.81 4.20
CA THR A 126 -18.24 27.12 3.08
C THR A 126 -16.82 26.72 3.46
N LEU A 127 -16.04 26.23 2.48
CA LEU A 127 -14.60 26.10 2.63
C LEU A 127 -14.06 27.46 3.03
N GLY A 128 -13.60 27.58 4.27
CA GLY A 128 -13.13 28.84 4.83
C GLY A 128 -11.97 29.43 4.01
N TYR A 129 -11.57 30.63 4.38
CA TYR A 129 -10.53 31.45 3.73
C TYR A 129 -9.13 30.80 3.71
N ASP A 130 -9.04 29.48 3.83
CA ASP A 130 -7.78 28.80 3.82
C ASP A 130 -7.21 28.83 2.40
N ASP A 131 -6.11 29.56 2.24
CA ASP A 131 -5.28 29.56 1.02
C ASP A 131 -4.81 28.14 0.61
N TYR A 132 -5.20 27.13 1.40
CA TYR A 132 -4.83 25.75 1.18
C TYR A 132 -5.18 25.27 -0.22
N TYR A 133 -6.41 25.49 -0.68
CA TYR A 133 -6.83 25.02 -2.01
C TYR A 133 -6.37 25.92 -3.15
N THR A 134 -5.92 27.12 -2.87
CA THR A 134 -5.23 27.93 -3.87
C THR A 134 -3.85 27.39 -4.17
N ILE A 135 -3.18 26.82 -3.16
CA ILE A 135 -1.86 26.20 -3.29
C ILE A 135 -1.98 24.73 -3.72
N TYR A 136 -2.91 23.98 -3.11
CA TYR A 136 -3.09 22.54 -3.29
C TYR A 136 -4.41 22.20 -4.00
N SER A 137 -4.64 22.80 -5.16
CA SER A 137 -5.85 22.59 -5.97
C SER A 137 -6.06 21.14 -6.42
N ASN A 138 -4.98 20.34 -6.49
CA ASN A 138 -5.03 18.91 -6.76
C ASN A 138 -5.80 18.10 -5.69
N ASN A 139 -6.00 18.65 -4.50
CA ASN A 139 -6.75 17.99 -3.41
C ASN A 139 -8.26 18.25 -3.49
N ILE A 140 -8.74 19.15 -4.32
CA ILE A 140 -10.17 19.43 -4.51
C ILE A 140 -10.97 18.19 -4.91
N PRO A 141 -10.55 17.39 -5.91
CA PRO A 141 -11.29 16.18 -6.30
C PRO A 141 -11.44 15.16 -5.17
N VAL A 142 -10.41 15.00 -4.34
CA VAL A 142 -10.43 14.06 -3.21
C VAL A 142 -11.35 14.60 -2.10
N THR A 143 -11.32 15.89 -1.83
CA THR A 143 -12.23 16.54 -0.88
C THR A 143 -13.68 16.38 -1.31
N TRP A 144 -13.98 16.59 -2.59
CA TRP A 144 -15.32 16.38 -3.13
C TRP A 144 -15.76 14.91 -3.04
N LEU A 145 -14.88 13.97 -3.34
CA LEU A 145 -15.17 12.54 -3.20
C LEU A 145 -15.51 12.18 -1.75
N LEU A 146 -14.75 12.69 -0.79
CA LEU A 146 -15.03 12.50 0.64
C LEU A 146 -16.37 13.09 1.06
N TYR A 147 -16.70 14.29 0.60
CA TYR A 147 -18.00 14.90 0.82
C TYR A 147 -19.14 13.99 0.33
N GLN A 148 -19.00 13.41 -0.88
CA GLN A 148 -19.99 12.46 -1.40
C GLN A 148 -20.08 11.17 -0.55
N LEU A 149 -18.94 10.66 -0.07
CA LEU A 149 -18.91 9.51 0.83
C LEU A 149 -19.60 9.79 2.17
N TYR A 150 -19.41 10.98 2.74
CA TYR A 150 -20.09 11.38 3.98
C TYR A 150 -21.59 11.50 3.77
N SER A 151 -22.01 12.10 2.66
CA SER A 151 -23.43 12.23 2.29
C SER A 151 -24.08 10.87 2.07
N PHE A 152 -23.41 9.95 1.40
CA PHE A 152 -23.88 8.58 1.19
C PHE A 152 -23.99 7.82 2.50
N ALA A 153 -22.97 7.86 3.35
CA ALA A 153 -22.93 7.09 4.58
C ALA A 153 -23.95 7.60 5.61
N SER A 154 -24.20 8.91 5.66
CA SER A 154 -25.22 9.48 6.55
C SER A 154 -26.64 9.04 6.20
N GLY A 155 -26.89 8.69 4.93
CA GLY A 155 -28.16 8.12 4.47
C GLY A 155 -28.39 6.67 4.87
N LEU A 156 -27.35 5.97 5.33
CA LEU A 156 -27.45 4.57 5.75
C LEU A 156 -27.99 4.50 7.20
N LYS A 157 -29.19 3.88 7.37
CA LYS A 157 -29.79 3.70 8.70
C LYS A 157 -28.87 2.92 9.63
N GLY A 158 -28.62 3.48 10.82
CA GLY A 158 -27.82 2.82 11.86
C GLY A 158 -26.30 2.94 11.68
N TYR A 159 -25.85 3.67 10.69
CA TYR A 159 -24.41 3.93 10.54
C TYR A 159 -24.01 5.10 11.48
N PRO A 160 -23.13 4.86 12.47
CA PRO A 160 -22.66 5.94 13.31
C PRO A 160 -21.85 6.92 12.47
N TYR A 161 -22.31 8.16 12.40
CA TYR A 161 -21.61 9.21 11.69
C TYR A 161 -20.27 9.51 12.38
N ASN A 162 -19.21 8.97 11.83
CA ASN A 162 -17.84 9.38 12.12
C ASN A 162 -17.10 9.57 10.79
N PRO A 163 -16.91 10.82 10.35
CA PRO A 163 -16.29 11.10 9.06
C PRO A 163 -14.89 10.49 8.93
N GLU A 164 -14.10 10.50 9.99
CA GLU A 164 -12.75 9.95 9.99
C GLU A 164 -12.79 8.43 9.76
N PHE A 165 -13.75 7.76 10.37
CA PHE A 165 -13.91 6.32 10.24
C PHE A 165 -14.33 5.90 8.83
N ILE A 166 -15.21 6.65 8.18
CA ILE A 166 -15.65 6.41 6.81
C ILE A 166 -14.45 6.52 5.84
N TRP A 167 -13.63 7.54 6.04
CA TRP A 167 -12.42 7.73 5.24
C TRP A 167 -11.45 6.55 5.35
N ILE A 168 -11.18 6.12 6.58
CA ILE A 168 -10.29 4.99 6.83
C ILE A 168 -10.85 3.69 6.22
N GLN A 169 -12.15 3.44 6.35
CA GLN A 169 -12.79 2.29 5.72
C GLN A 169 -12.67 2.32 4.20
N PHE A 170 -12.94 3.48 3.60
CA PHE A 170 -12.77 3.66 2.17
C PHE A 170 -11.34 3.39 1.73
N GLN A 171 -10.35 3.92 2.45
CA GLN A 171 -8.94 3.64 2.16
C GLN A 171 -8.62 2.14 2.26
N CYS A 172 -9.08 1.44 3.29
CA CYS A 172 -8.86 0.00 3.42
C CYS A 172 -9.44 -0.78 2.24
N VAL A 173 -10.63 -0.41 1.77
CA VAL A 173 -11.26 -1.04 0.60
C VAL A 173 -10.45 -0.75 -0.67
N MET A 174 -10.10 0.51 -0.91
CA MET A 174 -9.35 0.91 -2.10
C MET A 174 -7.97 0.26 -2.16
N LEU A 175 -7.26 0.19 -1.03
CA LEU A 175 -5.97 -0.48 -0.93
C LEU A 175 -6.08 -1.97 -1.22
N SER A 176 -7.07 -2.64 -0.63
CA SER A 176 -7.29 -4.07 -0.87
C SER A 176 -7.64 -4.36 -2.33
N LEU A 177 -8.43 -3.49 -2.95
CA LEU A 177 -8.76 -3.57 -4.37
C LEU A 177 -7.52 -3.34 -5.24
N ALA A 178 -6.67 -2.38 -4.89
CA ALA A 178 -5.42 -2.11 -5.60
C ALA A 178 -4.47 -3.31 -5.56
N VAL A 179 -4.33 -3.96 -4.39
CA VAL A 179 -3.56 -5.22 -4.26
C VAL A 179 -4.14 -6.28 -5.18
N PHE A 180 -5.45 -6.50 -5.10
CA PHE A 180 -6.13 -7.51 -5.91
C PHE A 180 -5.89 -7.28 -7.41
N CYS A 181 -6.14 -6.08 -7.91
CA CYS A 181 -5.93 -5.72 -9.31
C CYS A 181 -4.47 -5.87 -9.74
N SER A 182 -3.53 -5.44 -8.91
CA SER A 182 -2.09 -5.56 -9.19
C SER A 182 -1.66 -7.03 -9.31
N VAL A 183 -2.12 -7.89 -8.41
CA VAL A 183 -1.80 -9.33 -8.45
C VAL A 183 -2.42 -9.99 -9.67
N LEU A 184 -3.66 -9.64 -10.03
CA LEU A 184 -4.29 -10.15 -11.25
C LEU A 184 -3.54 -9.71 -12.52
N LEU A 185 -3.11 -8.45 -12.57
CA LEU A 185 -2.30 -7.95 -13.68
C LEU A 185 -0.99 -8.75 -13.81
N VAL A 186 -0.29 -8.96 -12.69
CA VAL A 186 0.93 -9.78 -12.67
C VAL A 186 0.64 -11.21 -13.11
N LEU A 187 -0.46 -11.82 -12.66
CA LEU A 187 -0.86 -13.16 -13.07
C LEU A 187 -1.12 -13.25 -14.58
N GLN A 188 -1.82 -12.29 -15.14
CA GLN A 188 -2.15 -12.26 -16.58
C GLN A 188 -0.91 -12.06 -17.44
N VAL A 189 0.00 -11.18 -17.02
CA VAL A 189 1.21 -10.86 -17.78
C VAL A 189 2.26 -11.96 -17.67
N SER A 190 2.53 -12.42 -16.44
CA SER A 190 3.59 -13.41 -16.20
C SER A 190 3.18 -14.84 -16.51
N ARG A 191 1.88 -15.15 -16.41
CA ARG A 191 1.33 -16.52 -16.45
C ARG A 191 2.08 -17.48 -15.52
N ASN A 192 2.58 -16.98 -14.40
CA ASN A 192 3.41 -17.71 -13.46
C ASN A 192 2.90 -17.49 -12.03
N LEU A 193 2.45 -18.58 -11.40
CA LEU A 193 1.89 -18.53 -10.04
C LEU A 193 2.93 -18.08 -9.00
N GLY A 194 4.18 -18.51 -9.16
CA GLY A 194 5.24 -18.12 -8.23
C GLY A 194 5.48 -16.62 -8.19
N ILE A 195 5.52 -15.97 -9.37
CA ILE A 195 5.66 -14.51 -9.47
C ILE A 195 4.43 -13.83 -8.87
N SER A 196 3.23 -14.36 -9.12
CA SER A 196 1.98 -13.77 -8.63
C SER A 196 1.84 -13.87 -7.10
N VAL A 197 2.31 -14.98 -6.50
CA VAL A 197 2.36 -15.12 -5.03
C VAL A 197 3.35 -14.13 -4.42
N ILE A 198 4.53 -13.96 -5.02
CA ILE A 198 5.49 -12.96 -4.55
C ILE A 198 4.87 -11.56 -4.65
N ALA A 199 4.22 -11.22 -5.76
CA ALA A 199 3.54 -9.95 -5.91
C ALA A 199 2.47 -9.73 -4.85
N LEU A 200 1.67 -10.77 -4.53
CA LEU A 200 0.67 -10.71 -3.45
C LEU A 200 1.32 -10.41 -2.11
N VAL A 201 2.32 -11.19 -1.71
CA VAL A 201 2.98 -11.05 -0.41
C VAL A 201 3.65 -9.68 -0.27
N LEU A 202 4.43 -9.27 -1.28
CA LEU A 202 5.11 -7.97 -1.27
C LEU A 202 4.11 -6.81 -1.25
N SER A 203 2.99 -6.90 -1.99
CA SER A 203 1.95 -5.88 -1.97
C SER A 203 1.29 -5.77 -0.60
N LEU A 204 0.98 -6.90 0.05
CA LEU A 204 0.40 -6.90 1.39
C LEU A 204 1.35 -6.33 2.45
N ILE A 205 2.65 -6.66 2.37
CA ILE A 205 3.66 -6.12 3.29
C ILE A 205 3.83 -4.61 3.07
N HIS A 206 4.00 -4.18 1.83
CA HIS A 206 4.27 -2.79 1.51
C HIS A 206 3.09 -1.86 1.84
N ILE A 207 1.86 -2.34 1.65
CA ILE A 207 0.64 -1.58 1.93
C ILE A 207 0.29 -1.59 3.42
N SER A 208 0.66 -2.64 4.15
CA SER A 208 0.44 -2.72 5.60
C SER A 208 1.45 -1.88 6.40
N GLU A 209 2.54 -1.42 5.79
CA GLU A 209 3.35 -0.39 6.42
C GLU A 209 2.47 0.84 6.63
N PRO A 210 2.24 1.25 7.91
CA PRO A 210 1.55 2.50 8.13
C PRO A 210 2.34 3.56 7.38
N THR A 211 1.72 4.12 6.36
CA THR A 211 2.25 5.29 5.68
C THR A 211 2.38 6.34 6.78
N ARG A 212 3.53 6.38 7.44
CA ARG A 212 3.91 7.53 8.25
C ARG A 212 3.72 8.69 7.29
N PRO A 213 2.89 9.68 7.65
CA PRO A 213 2.76 10.84 6.80
C PRO A 213 4.20 11.30 6.58
N ARG A 214 4.69 11.11 5.36
CA ARG A 214 5.93 11.74 4.96
C ARG A 214 5.61 13.21 5.00
N LEU A 215 6.07 13.85 6.07
CA LEU A 215 6.15 15.29 6.12
C LEU A 215 7.10 15.68 4.98
N ILE A 216 6.51 16.10 3.89
CA ILE A 216 7.21 16.81 2.82
C ILE A 216 7.31 18.25 3.25
#